data_5f7d171ddccad353231bbd1bde04a0bf
#
_entry.id   5f7d171ddccad353231bbd1bde04a0bf
#
_cell.length_a   1.000
_cell.length_b   1.000
_cell.length_c   1.000
_cell.angle_alpha   90.00
_cell.angle_beta   90.00
_cell.angle_gamma   90.00
#
_symmetry.space_group_name_H-M   'P 1'
#
loop_
_entity.id
_entity.type
_entity.pdbx_description
1 polymer ?
#
loop_
_entity_poly.entity_id
_entity_poly.type
_entity_poly.pdbx_seq_one_letter_code
_entity_poly.pdbx_strand_id
1 'polypeptide(L)'
;MRVPEIYHPHPAPPYRALPHPLATIRAGISGFPSPAEDYVGRTLDLNERLVKRPSATFFMTVTGDSMVDFGIQDGDTLVVDRSIDARPGHIVVALVDGEVIVKRYEMIGKRPYLCSGNSRYTPIPVADLDCQVWGVVRSVIHEYPV
;
A
#
# COMPACT_ATOMS: atom_id res chain seq x y z
N MET A 1 -11.44 5.52 3.76
CA MET A 1 -10.12 6.16 3.80
C MET A 1 -9.98 7.05 2.57
N ARG A 2 -9.65 8.31 2.78
CA ARG A 2 -9.56 9.32 1.74
C ARG A 2 -8.11 9.55 1.30
N VAL A 3 -7.92 10.07 0.09
CA VAL A 3 -6.61 10.40 -0.46
C VAL A 3 -6.52 11.91 -0.67
N PRO A 4 -5.96 12.68 0.30
CA PRO A 4 -5.84 14.12 0.16
C PRO A 4 -4.73 14.57 -0.78
N GLU A 5 -3.69 13.75 -0.97
CA GLU A 5 -2.53 14.09 -1.76
C GLU A 5 -2.08 12.96 -2.68
N ILE A 6 -1.67 13.32 -3.89
CA ILE A 6 -1.17 12.39 -4.90
C ILE A 6 0.16 12.92 -5.43
N TYR A 7 1.18 12.06 -5.43
CA TYR A 7 2.51 12.37 -5.93
C TYR A 7 2.95 11.41 -7.02
N HIS A 8 3.83 11.88 -7.89
CA HIS A 8 4.53 11.04 -8.85
C HIS A 8 5.95 10.73 -8.36
N PRO A 9 6.47 9.53 -8.61
CA PRO A 9 7.89 9.27 -8.40
C PRO A 9 8.72 10.07 -9.39
N HIS A 10 9.96 10.36 -9.01
CA HIS A 10 10.92 10.94 -9.96
C HIS A 10 11.10 9.96 -11.13
N PRO A 11 11.02 10.40 -12.40
CA PRO A 11 11.07 9.50 -13.55
C PRO A 11 12.40 8.77 -13.71
N ALA A 12 13.50 9.34 -13.20
CA ALA A 12 14.84 8.76 -13.25
C ALA A 12 15.57 9.04 -11.93
N PRO A 13 15.16 8.45 -10.80
CA PRO A 13 15.81 8.68 -9.52
C PRO A 13 17.22 8.11 -9.54
N PRO A 14 18.20 8.76 -8.87
CA PRO A 14 19.51 8.16 -8.71
C PRO A 14 19.41 6.85 -7.92
N TYR A 15 20.14 5.83 -8.37
CA TYR A 15 20.25 4.58 -7.64
C TYR A 15 20.92 4.81 -6.28
N ARG A 16 20.30 4.36 -5.21
CA ARG A 16 20.83 4.43 -3.85
C ARG A 16 20.79 3.05 -3.22
N ALA A 17 21.92 2.36 -3.33
CA ALA A 17 22.10 1.06 -2.70
C ALA A 17 22.37 1.25 -1.21
N LEU A 18 21.48 0.74 -0.38
CA LEU A 18 21.63 0.75 1.07
C LEU A 18 21.93 -0.67 1.59
N PRO A 19 22.66 -0.81 2.70
CA PRO A 19 22.91 -2.11 3.29
C PRO A 19 21.60 -2.85 3.57
N HIS A 20 21.56 -4.12 3.18
CA HIS A 20 20.42 -4.99 3.44
C HIS A 20 20.92 -6.25 4.14
N PRO A 21 20.62 -6.44 5.44
CA PRO A 21 21.02 -7.64 6.17
C PRO A 21 20.43 -8.91 5.54
N LEU A 22 21.21 -9.98 5.52
CA LEU A 22 20.74 -11.30 5.05
C LEU A 22 19.82 -11.98 6.09
N ALA A 23 19.95 -11.61 7.36
CA ALA A 23 19.17 -12.19 8.45
C ALA A 23 17.87 -11.42 8.69
N THR A 24 16.83 -12.15 9.08
CA THR A 24 15.57 -11.57 9.53
C THR A 24 15.61 -11.30 11.02
N ILE A 25 15.21 -10.09 11.41
CA ILE A 25 15.08 -9.71 12.83
C ILE A 25 13.73 -10.22 13.34
N ARG A 26 13.75 -10.90 14.49
CA ARG A 26 12.53 -11.34 15.16
C ARG A 26 11.96 -10.22 16.01
N ALA A 27 10.67 -9.98 15.90
CA ALA A 27 9.94 -9.05 16.75
C ALA A 27 9.53 -9.75 18.06
N GLY A 28 10.47 -10.03 18.92
CA GLY A 28 10.21 -10.73 20.19
C GLY A 28 11.33 -10.55 21.21
N ILE A 29 11.16 -11.17 22.39
CA ILE A 29 12.07 -11.01 23.52
C ILE A 29 13.40 -11.76 23.35
N SER A 30 13.47 -12.73 22.46
CA SER A 30 14.72 -13.44 22.17
C SER A 30 15.70 -12.49 21.48
N GLY A 31 16.72 -12.09 22.18
CA GLY A 31 17.69 -11.11 21.74
C GLY A 31 18.34 -11.44 20.39
N PHE A 32 18.74 -10.42 19.69
CA PHE A 32 19.52 -10.52 18.48
C PHE A 32 20.97 -10.89 18.87
N PRO A 33 21.48 -12.08 18.48
CA PRO A 33 22.74 -12.59 19.02
C PRO A 33 24.00 -11.92 18.46
N SER A 34 23.90 -11.17 17.35
CA SER A 34 25.05 -10.57 16.66
C SER A 34 24.70 -9.19 16.09
N PRO A 35 25.69 -8.30 15.92
CA PRO A 35 25.49 -7.03 15.22
C PRO A 35 24.95 -7.22 13.80
N ALA A 36 24.10 -6.29 13.37
CA ALA A 36 23.51 -6.35 12.03
C ALA A 36 24.54 -6.32 10.90
N GLU A 37 25.70 -5.73 11.13
CA GLU A 37 26.80 -5.68 10.17
C GLU A 37 27.30 -7.05 9.73
N ASP A 38 27.24 -8.06 10.61
CA ASP A 38 27.69 -9.42 10.31
C ASP A 38 26.80 -10.11 9.25
N TYR A 39 25.63 -9.52 8.97
CA TYR A 39 24.65 -10.08 8.04
C TYR A 39 24.48 -9.27 6.76
N VAL A 40 25.30 -8.26 6.54
CA VAL A 40 25.26 -7.44 5.32
C VAL A 40 25.84 -8.25 4.17
N GLY A 41 24.96 -8.72 3.28
CA GLY A 41 25.37 -9.52 2.13
C GLY A 41 24.84 -8.99 0.79
N ARG A 42 24.01 -7.93 0.83
CA ARG A 42 23.44 -7.32 -0.39
C ARG A 42 23.01 -5.89 -0.11
N THR A 43 22.70 -5.17 -1.18
CA THR A 43 22.18 -3.81 -1.10
C THR A 43 20.71 -3.75 -1.49
N LEU A 44 20.01 -2.72 -1.05
CA LEU A 44 18.62 -2.44 -1.37
C LEU A 44 18.49 -0.99 -1.82
N ASP A 45 17.91 -0.79 -2.99
CA ASP A 45 17.40 0.51 -3.44
C ASP A 45 15.89 0.52 -3.31
N LEU A 46 15.34 1.47 -2.54
CA LEU A 46 13.91 1.52 -2.27
C LEU A 46 13.08 1.89 -3.50
N ASN A 47 13.61 2.72 -4.40
CA ASN A 47 12.90 3.03 -5.64
C ASN A 47 12.74 1.77 -6.49
N GLU A 48 13.82 1.02 -6.68
CA GLU A 48 13.79 -0.24 -7.42
C GLU A 48 12.86 -1.26 -6.74
N ARG A 49 12.88 -1.31 -5.42
CA ARG A 49 12.04 -2.24 -4.64
C ARG A 49 10.55 -1.92 -4.75
N LEU A 50 10.17 -0.66 -4.60
CA LEU A 50 8.78 -0.25 -4.44
C LEU A 50 8.14 0.21 -5.76
N VAL A 51 8.91 0.81 -6.66
CA VAL A 51 8.41 1.37 -7.92
C VAL A 51 8.80 0.45 -9.07
N LYS A 52 7.86 -0.42 -9.48
CA LYS A 52 8.11 -1.38 -10.58
C LYS A 52 7.88 -0.78 -11.96
N ARG A 53 6.91 0.13 -12.06
CA ARG A 53 6.55 0.82 -13.30
C ARG A 53 6.44 2.32 -13.02
N PRO A 54 7.53 3.10 -13.17
CA PRO A 54 7.54 4.51 -12.78
C PRO A 54 6.45 5.35 -13.45
N SER A 55 6.15 5.09 -14.73
CA SER A 55 5.12 5.84 -15.48
C SER A 55 3.69 5.57 -15.00
N ALA A 56 3.46 4.45 -14.30
CA ALA A 56 2.15 4.06 -13.80
C ALA A 56 2.04 4.13 -12.28
N THR A 57 3.11 4.54 -11.59
CA THR A 57 3.17 4.57 -10.13
C THR A 57 2.87 5.95 -9.59
N PHE A 58 2.06 5.97 -8.52
CA PHE A 58 1.69 7.17 -7.79
C PHE A 58 1.85 6.93 -6.29
N PHE A 59 2.25 7.98 -5.58
CA PHE A 59 2.27 7.98 -4.13
C PHE A 59 1.07 8.76 -3.60
N MET A 60 0.35 8.19 -2.65
CA MET A 60 -0.86 8.80 -2.09
C MET A 60 -0.82 8.75 -0.57
N THR A 61 -0.98 9.90 0.06
CA THR A 61 -1.20 9.96 1.50
C THR A 61 -2.67 9.70 1.80
N VAL A 62 -2.95 8.93 2.83
CA VAL A 62 -4.32 8.56 3.20
C VAL A 62 -4.71 9.07 4.57
N THR A 63 -6.00 9.26 4.77
CA THR A 63 -6.59 9.64 6.06
C THR A 63 -7.72 8.70 6.43
N GLY A 64 -7.94 8.53 7.73
CA GLY A 64 -9.01 7.72 8.28
C GLY A 64 -8.55 6.35 8.78
N ASP A 65 -9.50 5.57 9.30
CA ASP A 65 -9.26 4.31 9.99
C ASP A 65 -9.94 3.09 9.34
N SER A 66 -10.54 3.27 8.17
CA SER A 66 -11.35 2.21 7.56
C SER A 66 -10.56 1.00 7.06
N MET A 67 -9.23 1.08 7.04
CA MET A 67 -8.34 0.05 6.50
C MET A 67 -7.32 -0.49 7.52
N VAL A 68 -7.52 -0.22 8.80
CA VAL A 68 -6.56 -0.59 9.87
C VAL A 68 -6.33 -2.09 9.96
N ASP A 69 -7.34 -2.93 9.75
CA ASP A 69 -7.21 -4.39 9.78
C ASP A 69 -6.42 -4.94 8.59
N PHE A 70 -6.23 -4.14 7.56
CA PHE A 70 -5.39 -4.47 6.40
C PHE A 70 -4.00 -3.80 6.47
N GLY A 71 -3.65 -3.25 7.63
CA GLY A 71 -2.34 -2.67 7.87
C GLY A 71 -2.13 -1.27 7.29
N ILE A 72 -3.20 -0.54 6.99
CA ILE A 72 -3.12 0.85 6.53
C ILE A 72 -3.65 1.76 7.62
N GLN A 73 -2.82 2.69 8.05
CA GLN A 73 -3.13 3.64 9.13
C GLN A 73 -3.29 5.06 8.59
N ASP A 74 -3.93 5.88 9.40
CA ASP A 74 -4.05 7.32 9.12
C ASP A 74 -2.66 7.94 8.93
N GLY A 75 -2.47 8.70 7.86
CA GLY A 75 -1.21 9.35 7.52
C GLY A 75 -0.23 8.50 6.72
N ASP A 76 -0.52 7.24 6.46
CA ASP A 76 0.34 6.38 5.66
C ASP A 76 0.43 6.85 4.20
N THR A 77 1.55 6.49 3.56
CA THR A 77 1.75 6.69 2.13
C THR A 77 1.57 5.37 1.38
N LEU A 78 0.68 5.37 0.42
CA LEU A 78 0.46 4.23 -0.47
C LEU A 78 1.31 4.35 -1.72
N VAL A 79 1.86 3.23 -2.16
CA VAL A 79 2.48 3.08 -3.49
C VAL A 79 1.45 2.41 -4.39
N VAL A 80 0.93 3.14 -5.36
CA VAL A 80 -0.19 2.72 -6.21
C VAL A 80 0.27 2.54 -7.64
N ASP A 81 -0.06 1.41 -8.23
CA ASP A 81 0.26 1.08 -9.62
C ASP A 81 -1.04 1.02 -10.45
N ARG A 82 -1.16 1.91 -11.41
CA ARG A 82 -2.33 1.99 -12.30
C ARG A 82 -2.30 0.98 -13.45
N SER A 83 -1.19 0.32 -13.67
CA SER A 83 -1.06 -0.67 -14.74
C SER A 83 -1.54 -2.06 -14.35
N ILE A 84 -1.86 -2.28 -13.07
CA ILE A 84 -2.33 -3.57 -12.56
C ILE A 84 -3.85 -3.63 -12.66
N ASP A 85 -4.36 -4.69 -13.27
CA ASP A 85 -5.78 -5.00 -13.26
C ASP A 85 -6.20 -5.49 -11.87
N ALA A 86 -7.23 -4.85 -11.32
CA ALA A 86 -7.74 -5.22 -10.00
C ALA A 86 -8.33 -6.64 -10.00
N ARG A 87 -7.99 -7.40 -8.96
CA ARG A 87 -8.50 -8.75 -8.72
C ARG A 87 -9.02 -8.85 -7.29
N PRO A 88 -9.93 -9.80 -7.02
CA PRO A 88 -10.38 -10.05 -5.65
C PRO A 88 -9.20 -10.23 -4.69
N GLY A 89 -9.26 -9.55 -3.54
CA GLY A 89 -8.18 -9.52 -2.56
C GLY A 89 -7.21 -8.33 -2.70
N HIS A 90 -7.21 -7.64 -3.84
CA HIS A 90 -6.39 -6.44 -4.00
C HIS A 90 -6.95 -5.27 -3.20
N ILE A 91 -6.04 -4.51 -2.59
CA ILE A 91 -6.38 -3.19 -2.06
C ILE A 91 -6.33 -2.22 -3.25
N VAL A 92 -7.39 -1.46 -3.43
CA VAL A 92 -7.55 -0.58 -4.57
C VAL A 92 -7.81 0.85 -4.13
N VAL A 93 -7.36 1.76 -4.96
CA VAL A 93 -7.82 3.15 -4.94
C VAL A 93 -8.97 3.24 -5.95
N ALA A 94 -10.12 3.66 -5.49
CA ALA A 94 -11.31 3.75 -6.32
C ALA A 94 -11.90 5.15 -6.29
N LEU A 95 -12.44 5.56 -7.43
CA LEU A 95 -13.29 6.74 -7.52
C LEU A 95 -14.74 6.27 -7.37
N VAL A 96 -15.37 6.68 -6.29
CA VAL A 96 -16.74 6.29 -5.94
C VAL A 96 -17.58 7.54 -5.71
N ASP A 97 -18.60 7.75 -6.53
CA ASP A 97 -19.49 8.91 -6.45
C ASP A 97 -18.71 10.24 -6.37
N GLY A 98 -17.62 10.36 -7.13
CA GLY A 98 -16.78 11.55 -7.18
C GLY A 98 -15.72 11.65 -6.06
N GLU A 99 -15.67 10.71 -5.14
CA GLU A 99 -14.64 10.66 -4.06
C GLU A 99 -13.59 9.59 -4.33
N VAL A 100 -12.33 9.93 -4.04
CA VAL A 100 -11.22 8.98 -4.09
C VAL A 100 -11.09 8.30 -2.73
N ILE A 101 -11.28 6.98 -2.71
CA ILE A 101 -11.25 6.17 -1.50
C ILE A 101 -10.34 4.95 -1.66
N VAL A 102 -9.91 4.39 -0.53
CA VAL A 102 -9.11 3.16 -0.47
C VAL A 102 -9.94 2.06 0.17
N LYS A 103 -10.09 0.94 -0.51
CA LYS A 103 -10.86 -0.23 -0.07
C LYS A 103 -10.22 -1.51 -0.57
N ARG A 104 -10.63 -2.64 -0.03
CA ARG A 104 -10.27 -3.95 -0.56
C ARG A 104 -11.36 -4.41 -1.53
N TYR A 105 -10.94 -4.78 -2.72
CA TYR A 105 -11.84 -5.35 -3.73
C TYR A 105 -12.08 -6.83 -3.44
N GLU A 106 -13.32 -7.22 -3.30
CA GLU A 106 -13.70 -8.59 -2.97
C GLU A 106 -14.88 -9.06 -3.83
N MET A 107 -14.93 -10.37 -4.02
CA MET A 107 -16.13 -11.03 -4.54
C MET A 107 -16.86 -11.70 -3.37
N ILE A 108 -18.09 -11.28 -3.10
CA ILE A 108 -18.97 -11.91 -2.12
C ILE A 108 -20.08 -12.62 -2.89
N GLY A 109 -20.05 -13.96 -2.89
CA GLY A 109 -20.84 -14.72 -3.84
C GLY A 109 -20.34 -14.48 -5.26
N LYS A 110 -21.24 -13.99 -6.14
CA LYS A 110 -20.90 -13.65 -7.53
C LYS A 110 -20.89 -12.15 -7.82
N ARG A 111 -20.85 -11.32 -6.79
CA ARG A 111 -20.91 -9.87 -6.91
C ARG A 111 -19.67 -9.19 -6.35
N PRO A 112 -19.17 -8.13 -7.00
CA PRO A 112 -18.05 -7.36 -6.49
C PRO A 112 -18.49 -6.39 -5.38
N TYR A 113 -17.63 -6.27 -4.37
CA TYR A 113 -17.80 -5.36 -3.24
C TYR A 113 -16.48 -4.61 -2.97
N LEU A 114 -16.63 -3.43 -2.40
CA LEU A 114 -15.54 -2.69 -1.78
C LEU A 114 -15.65 -2.85 -0.27
N CYS A 115 -14.66 -3.47 0.34
CA CYS A 115 -14.64 -3.82 1.75
C CYS A 115 -13.65 -2.96 2.52
N SER A 116 -14.04 -2.55 3.72
CA SER A 116 -13.16 -1.89 4.67
C SER A 116 -12.45 -2.92 5.54
N GLY A 117 -11.28 -2.56 6.04
CA GLY A 117 -10.54 -3.29 7.06
C GLY A 117 -10.87 -2.75 8.46
N ASN A 118 -12.13 -2.63 8.78
CA ASN A 118 -12.63 -2.14 10.05
C ASN A 118 -14.09 -2.55 10.19
N SER A 119 -14.43 -3.24 11.28
CA SER A 119 -15.76 -3.78 11.53
C SER A 119 -16.88 -2.73 11.65
N ARG A 120 -16.53 -1.46 11.83
CA ARG A 120 -17.49 -0.35 11.83
C ARG A 120 -18.13 -0.07 10.47
N TYR A 121 -17.51 -0.55 9.39
CA TYR A 121 -17.93 -0.27 8.02
C TYR A 121 -18.49 -1.52 7.38
N THR A 122 -19.62 -1.38 6.71
CA THR A 122 -20.22 -2.47 5.95
C THR A 122 -19.66 -2.52 4.53
N PRO A 123 -19.55 -3.71 3.90
CA PRO A 123 -19.18 -3.83 2.50
C PRO A 123 -20.12 -3.04 1.59
N ILE A 124 -19.56 -2.41 0.57
CA ILE A 124 -20.30 -1.57 -0.37
C ILE A 124 -20.42 -2.32 -1.70
N PRO A 125 -21.65 -2.65 -2.19
CA PRO A 125 -21.81 -3.27 -3.49
C PRO A 125 -21.37 -2.33 -4.62
N VAL A 126 -20.50 -2.79 -5.49
CA VAL A 126 -19.99 -1.98 -6.62
C VAL A 126 -21.10 -1.67 -7.63
N ALA A 127 -22.05 -2.59 -7.83
CA ALA A 127 -23.13 -2.44 -8.80
C ALA A 127 -24.06 -1.24 -8.54
N ASP A 128 -24.17 -0.81 -7.27
CA ASP A 128 -25.05 0.29 -6.86
C ASP A 128 -24.35 1.65 -6.87
N LEU A 129 -23.10 1.71 -7.35
CA LEU A 129 -22.26 2.88 -7.28
C LEU A 129 -21.75 3.30 -8.66
N ASP A 130 -21.55 4.61 -8.84
CA ASP A 130 -20.63 5.10 -9.85
C ASP A 130 -19.20 4.87 -9.37
N CYS A 131 -18.64 3.72 -9.72
CA CYS A 131 -17.36 3.23 -9.21
C CYS A 131 -16.40 2.92 -10.35
N GLN A 132 -15.21 3.50 -10.24
CA GLN A 132 -14.09 3.19 -11.13
C GLN A 132 -12.85 2.87 -10.28
N VAL A 133 -12.24 1.72 -10.51
CA VAL A 133 -10.93 1.42 -9.94
C VAL A 133 -9.89 2.29 -10.62
N TRP A 134 -9.18 3.08 -9.82
CA TRP A 134 -8.15 3.99 -10.31
C TRP A 134 -6.77 3.34 -10.33
N GLY A 135 -6.45 2.49 -9.37
CA GLY A 135 -5.19 1.79 -9.28
C GLY A 135 -5.17 0.75 -8.16
N VAL A 136 -4.13 -0.06 -8.15
CA VAL A 136 -3.92 -1.12 -7.15
C VAL A 136 -2.79 -0.74 -6.22
N VAL A 137 -3.01 -0.85 -4.92
CA VAL A 137 -2.00 -0.58 -3.88
C VAL A 137 -1.02 -1.75 -3.83
N ARG A 138 0.25 -1.46 -4.08
CA ARG A 138 1.34 -2.45 -4.01
C ARG A 138 2.01 -2.50 -2.66
N SER A 139 2.16 -1.34 -2.03
CA SER A 139 2.92 -1.19 -0.79
C SER A 139 2.36 -0.05 0.04
N VAL A 140 2.64 -0.10 1.33
CA VAL A 140 2.32 0.93 2.31
C VAL A 140 3.62 1.36 2.98
N ILE A 141 3.80 2.66 3.12
CA ILE A 141 4.91 3.24 3.88
C ILE A 141 4.31 3.89 5.12
N HIS A 142 4.65 3.33 6.27
CA HIS A 142 4.26 3.85 7.57
C HIS A 142 5.48 4.45 8.25
N GLU A 143 5.39 5.72 8.63
CA GLU A 143 6.45 6.44 9.32
C GLU A 143 6.08 6.67 10.77
N TYR A 144 7.02 6.43 11.66
CA TYR A 144 6.85 6.71 13.09
C TYR A 144 7.29 8.14 13.39
N PRO A 145 6.67 8.80 14.38
CA PRO A 145 7.16 10.08 14.85
C PRO A 145 8.54 9.93 15.51
N VAL A 146 9.44 10.80 15.17
CA VAL A 146 10.80 10.81 15.71
C VAL A 146 11.17 12.19 16.26
#